data_38d4a1725601c1f1fbae6690e3d437eb
#
_entry.id   38d4a1725601c1f1fbae6690e3d437eb
#
_cell.length_a   1.000
_cell.length_b   1.000
_cell.length_c   1.000
_cell.angle_alpha   90.00
_cell.angle_beta   90.00
_cell.angle_gamma   90.00
#
_symmetry.space_group_name_H-M   'P 1'
#
loop_
_entity.id
_entity.type
_entity.pdbx_description
1 polymer ?
#
loop_
_entity_poly.entity_id
_entity_poly.type
_entity_poly.pdbx_seq_one_letter_code
_entity_poly.pdbx_strand_id
1 'polypeptide(L)'
;MRKIEAKMNKAMRHFLPFSSGNTTVVQHRNEMEVFLHGNHIATLCKISMDLRIFDGGLRSNTTKSRLNALLEEFGGGDKVVQKNWAWFLVSNLDNSRRAFFSGMTV
;
A
#
# COMPACT_ATOMS: atom_id res chain seq x y z
N MET A 1 -9.04 -0.34 10.51
CA MET A 1 -7.82 -1.08 10.07
C MET A 1 -7.80 -2.46 10.68
N ARG A 2 -7.48 -3.48 9.89
CA ARG A 2 -7.37 -4.86 10.39
C ARG A 2 -6.10 -5.03 11.22
N LYS A 3 -6.11 -6.00 12.16
CA LYS A 3 -4.94 -6.27 13.02
C LYS A 3 -3.67 -6.55 12.22
N ILE A 4 -3.77 -7.35 11.17
CA ILE A 4 -2.62 -7.67 10.31
C ILE A 4 -2.05 -6.40 9.65
N GLU A 5 -2.91 -5.46 9.30
CA GLU A 5 -2.51 -4.19 8.69
C GLU A 5 -1.78 -3.28 9.70
N ALA A 6 -2.22 -3.25 10.94
CA ALA A 6 -1.52 -2.52 11.98
C ALA A 6 -0.10 -3.08 12.20
N LYS A 7 0.05 -4.41 12.18
CA LYS A 7 1.35 -5.08 12.31
C LYS A 7 2.23 -4.85 11.09
N MET A 8 1.65 -4.90 9.90
CA MET A 8 2.34 -4.58 8.64
C MET A 8 2.89 -3.16 8.67
N ASN A 9 2.07 -2.19 9.03
CA ASN A 9 2.48 -0.78 9.11
C ASN A 9 3.56 -0.57 10.16
N LYS A 10 3.48 -1.25 11.30
CA LYS A 10 4.53 -1.18 12.32
C LYS A 10 5.87 -1.68 11.78
N ALA A 11 5.87 -2.80 11.07
CA ALA A 11 7.08 -3.32 10.44
C ALA A 11 7.64 -2.35 9.40
N MET A 12 6.77 -1.79 8.56
CA MET A 12 7.17 -0.80 7.56
C MET A 12 7.78 0.44 8.21
N ARG A 13 7.18 0.95 9.28
CA ARG A 13 7.63 2.15 9.99
C ARG A 13 9.01 1.97 10.61
N HIS A 14 9.30 0.77 11.13
CA HIS A 14 10.57 0.45 11.77
C HIS A 14 11.58 -0.21 10.83
N PHE A 15 11.26 -0.35 9.55
CA PHE A 15 12.11 -1.00 8.54
C PHE A 15 12.49 -2.43 8.92
N LEU A 16 11.52 -3.20 9.42
CA LEU A 16 11.70 -4.58 9.84
C LEU A 16 10.94 -5.53 8.93
N PRO A 17 11.45 -6.76 8.73
CA PRO A 17 10.70 -7.77 8.00
C PRO A 17 9.52 -8.26 8.84
N PHE A 18 8.49 -8.74 8.13
CA PHE A 18 7.29 -9.25 8.76
C PHE A 18 6.64 -10.27 7.84
N SER A 19 6.09 -11.32 8.42
CA SER A 19 5.31 -12.29 7.66
C SER A 19 4.22 -12.86 8.57
N SER A 20 2.98 -12.77 8.10
CA SER A 20 1.83 -13.34 8.80
C SER A 20 0.71 -13.61 7.81
N GLY A 21 0.21 -14.85 7.79
CA GLY A 21 -0.86 -15.22 6.87
C GLY A 21 -0.48 -14.94 5.42
N ASN A 22 -1.29 -14.10 4.77
CA ASN A 22 -1.12 -13.76 3.36
C ASN A 22 -0.25 -12.52 3.11
N THR A 23 0.28 -11.88 4.18
CA THR A 23 0.98 -10.61 4.08
C THR A 23 2.44 -10.73 4.50
N THR A 24 3.35 -10.27 3.64
CA THR A 24 4.79 -10.31 3.87
C THR A 24 5.39 -8.93 3.63
N VAL A 25 6.27 -8.50 4.54
CA VAL A 25 7.07 -7.29 4.38
C VAL A 25 8.52 -7.72 4.25
N VAL A 26 9.17 -7.31 3.16
CA VAL A 26 10.57 -7.62 2.88
C VAL A 26 11.39 -6.35 3.02
N GLN A 27 12.48 -6.46 3.79
CA GLN A 27 13.40 -5.36 4.00
C GLN A 27 14.54 -5.47 3.00
N HIS A 28 14.80 -4.37 2.28
CA HIS A 28 15.97 -4.18 1.45
C HIS A 28 16.81 -3.03 2.01
N ARG A 29 17.99 -2.81 1.41
CA ARG A 29 18.89 -1.74 1.88
C ARG A 29 18.22 -0.35 1.86
N ASN A 30 17.57 -0.01 0.75
CA ASN A 30 17.02 1.33 0.52
C ASN A 30 15.50 1.37 0.44
N GLU A 31 14.81 0.23 0.55
CA GLU A 31 13.37 0.20 0.39
C GLU A 31 12.75 -0.96 1.17
N MET A 32 11.45 -0.81 1.43
CA MET A 32 10.61 -1.85 2.02
C MET A 32 9.59 -2.26 0.98
N GLU A 33 9.34 -3.56 0.84
CA GLU A 33 8.32 -4.08 -0.09
C GLU A 33 7.26 -4.85 0.66
N VAL A 34 6.01 -4.71 0.20
CA VAL A 34 4.87 -5.45 0.74
C VAL A 34 4.33 -6.38 -0.33
N PHE A 35 4.09 -7.63 0.07
CA PHE A 35 3.52 -8.67 -0.77
C PHE A 35 2.24 -9.20 -0.15
N LEU A 36 1.23 -9.42 -0.98
CA LEU A 36 -0.02 -10.05 -0.61
C LEU A 36 -0.19 -11.33 -1.44
N HIS A 37 -0.28 -12.48 -0.78
CA HIS A 37 -0.27 -13.79 -1.47
C HIS A 37 0.94 -13.94 -2.42
N GLY A 38 2.10 -13.40 -2.03
CA GLY A 38 3.29 -13.43 -2.87
C GLY A 38 3.32 -12.41 -4.01
N ASN A 39 2.29 -11.58 -4.16
CA ASN A 39 2.22 -10.57 -5.21
C ASN A 39 2.62 -9.20 -4.64
N HIS A 40 3.53 -8.52 -5.31
CA HIS A 40 4.03 -7.20 -4.91
C HIS A 40 2.92 -6.16 -5.00
N ILE A 41 2.61 -5.47 -3.88
CA ILE A 41 1.58 -4.44 -3.84
C ILE A 41 2.08 -3.06 -3.42
N ALA A 42 3.26 -2.96 -2.81
CA ALA A 42 3.78 -1.64 -2.41
C ALA A 42 5.29 -1.66 -2.25
N THR A 43 5.91 -0.50 -2.50
CA THR A 43 7.32 -0.23 -2.19
C THR A 43 7.43 1.13 -1.52
N LEU A 44 8.07 1.16 -0.35
CA LEU A 44 8.38 2.38 0.37
C LEU A 44 9.88 2.67 0.27
N CYS A 45 10.24 3.84 -0.26
CA CYS A 45 11.63 4.27 -0.28
C CYS A 45 12.04 4.74 1.13
N LYS A 46 13.08 4.15 1.70
CA LYS A 46 13.54 4.52 3.05
C LYS A 46 14.12 5.93 3.12
N ILE A 47 14.60 6.44 1.99
CA ILE A 47 15.28 7.74 1.94
C ILE A 47 14.28 8.87 1.79
N SER A 48 13.42 8.80 0.77
CA SER A 48 12.43 9.84 0.47
C SER A 48 11.10 9.63 1.20
N MET A 49 10.84 8.41 1.67
CA MET A 49 9.56 7.96 2.23
C MET A 49 8.42 8.01 1.19
N ASP A 50 8.76 8.03 -0.09
CA ASP A 50 7.75 7.92 -1.15
C ASP A 50 7.19 6.50 -1.20
N LEU A 51 5.89 6.41 -1.36
CA LEU A 51 5.17 5.15 -1.48
C LEU A 51 4.73 4.92 -2.92
N ARG A 52 5.09 3.77 -3.48
CA ARG A 52 4.57 3.29 -4.77
C ARG A 52 3.60 2.16 -4.51
N ILE A 53 2.48 2.17 -5.21
CA ILE A 53 1.42 1.18 -5.00
C ILE A 53 1.11 0.42 -6.29
N PHE A 54 0.78 -0.87 -6.11
CA PHE A 54 0.54 -1.82 -7.20
C PHE A 54 -0.71 -2.63 -6.86
N ASP A 55 -1.42 -3.14 -7.86
CA ASP A 55 -2.58 -3.99 -7.61
C ASP A 55 -2.21 -5.47 -7.41
N GLY A 56 -0.96 -5.83 -7.65
CA GLY A 56 -0.51 -7.21 -7.53
C GLY A 56 -1.07 -8.13 -8.60
N GLY A 57 -1.63 -7.57 -9.67
CA GLY A 57 -2.28 -8.32 -10.75
C GLY A 57 -3.74 -8.68 -10.45
N LEU A 58 -4.27 -8.31 -9.27
CA LEU A 58 -5.65 -8.61 -8.89
C LEU A 58 -6.20 -7.47 -8.03
N ARG A 59 -7.24 -6.80 -8.55
CA ARG A 59 -7.91 -5.70 -7.84
C ARG A 59 -8.97 -6.23 -6.89
N SER A 60 -8.54 -6.88 -5.80
CA SER A 60 -9.42 -7.45 -4.79
C SER A 60 -9.69 -6.48 -3.65
N ASN A 61 -10.73 -6.76 -2.85
CA ASN A 61 -11.03 -6.00 -1.65
C ASN A 61 -9.90 -6.10 -0.62
N THR A 62 -9.23 -7.24 -0.53
CA THR A 62 -8.09 -7.42 0.38
C THR A 62 -6.91 -6.57 -0.05
N THR A 63 -6.58 -6.53 -1.35
CA THR A 63 -5.54 -5.66 -1.87
C THR A 63 -5.85 -4.20 -1.56
N LYS A 64 -7.08 -3.76 -1.84
CA LYS A 64 -7.50 -2.39 -1.57
C LYS A 64 -7.40 -2.05 -0.08
N SER A 65 -7.79 -2.97 0.80
CA SER A 65 -7.69 -2.78 2.25
C SER A 65 -6.23 -2.59 2.69
N ARG A 66 -5.32 -3.42 2.19
CA ARG A 66 -3.88 -3.32 2.51
C ARG A 66 -3.31 -1.99 2.02
N LEU A 67 -3.64 -1.60 0.78
CA LEU A 67 -3.18 -0.33 0.21
C LEU A 67 -3.70 0.86 1.00
N ASN A 68 -4.96 0.84 1.40
CA ASN A 68 -5.54 1.92 2.20
C ASN A 68 -4.91 2.04 3.59
N ALA A 69 -4.53 0.93 4.20
CA ALA A 69 -3.79 0.95 5.46
C ALA A 69 -2.41 1.60 5.28
N LEU A 70 -1.69 1.27 4.22
CA LEU A 70 -0.40 1.88 3.91
C LEU A 70 -0.54 3.37 3.58
N LEU A 71 -1.54 3.73 2.80
CA LEU A 71 -1.80 5.12 2.43
C LEU A 71 -2.17 5.99 3.63
N GLU A 72 -2.88 5.44 4.60
CA GLU A 72 -3.23 6.16 5.83
C GLU A 72 -1.99 6.62 6.58
N GLU A 73 -0.94 5.79 6.63
CA GLU A 73 0.27 6.12 7.38
C GLU A 73 1.36 6.76 6.51
N PHE A 74 1.53 6.32 5.25
CA PHE A 74 2.65 6.72 4.41
C PHE A 74 2.24 7.52 3.17
N GLY A 75 0.97 7.61 2.86
CA GLY A 75 0.46 8.28 1.67
C GLY A 75 -0.38 9.53 1.94
N GLY A 76 -0.19 10.17 3.09
CA GLY A 76 -0.90 11.41 3.42
C GLY A 76 -2.40 11.24 3.64
N GLY A 77 -2.88 10.02 3.80
CA GLY A 77 -4.30 9.74 3.99
C GLY A 77 -5.11 9.63 2.70
N ASP A 78 -4.44 9.62 1.55
CA ASP A 78 -5.10 9.32 0.27
C ASP A 78 -5.71 7.93 0.31
N LYS A 79 -6.72 7.68 -0.52
CA LYS A 79 -7.46 6.41 -0.52
C LYS A 79 -7.63 5.85 -1.92
N VAL A 80 -7.52 4.54 -2.03
CA VAL A 80 -7.96 3.80 -3.22
C VAL A 80 -9.44 3.50 -3.05
N VAL A 81 -10.25 3.92 -4.02
CA VAL A 81 -11.69 3.66 -4.05
C VAL A 81 -12.05 2.95 -5.35
N GLN A 82 -13.16 2.23 -5.32
CA GLN A 82 -13.68 1.54 -6.50
C GLN A 82 -15.02 2.13 -6.88
N LYS A 83 -15.18 2.43 -8.19
CA LYS A 83 -16.43 2.88 -8.75
C LYS A 83 -16.58 2.29 -10.15
N ASN A 84 -17.71 1.64 -10.42
CA ASN A 84 -17.98 1.00 -11.72
C ASN A 84 -16.82 0.08 -12.13
N TRP A 85 -16.33 -0.73 -11.17
CA TRP A 85 -15.24 -1.70 -11.36
C TRP A 85 -13.86 -1.10 -11.59
N ALA A 86 -13.76 0.23 -11.70
CA ALA A 86 -12.49 0.93 -11.86
C ALA A 86 -11.97 1.41 -10.49
N TRP A 87 -10.64 1.41 -10.33
CA TRP A 87 -9.99 1.95 -9.14
C TRP A 87 -9.50 3.36 -9.40
N PHE A 88 -9.66 4.20 -8.38
CA PHE A 88 -9.20 5.59 -8.37
C PHE A 88 -8.44 5.87 -7.09
N LEU A 89 -7.45 6.77 -7.18
CA LEU A 89 -6.80 7.33 -5.99
C LEU A 89 -7.45 8.68 -5.71
N VAL A 90 -7.99 8.83 -4.50
CA VAL A 90 -8.65 10.05 -4.04
C VAL A 90 -7.72 10.79 -3.10
N SER A 91 -7.43 12.06 -3.42
CA SER A 91 -6.57 12.91 -2.58
C SER A 91 -7.28 13.28 -1.29
N ASN A 92 -6.56 13.16 -0.17
CA ASN A 92 -7.06 13.59 1.12
C ASN A 92 -7.10 15.13 1.26
N LEU A 93 -6.36 15.85 0.41
CA LEU A 93 -6.29 17.30 0.49
C LEU A 93 -7.50 18.01 -0.11
N ASP A 94 -7.93 17.59 -1.29
CA ASP A 94 -8.96 18.29 -2.06
C ASP A 94 -10.04 17.37 -2.64
N ASN A 95 -10.01 16.09 -2.28
CA ASN A 95 -10.91 15.05 -2.80
C ASN A 95 -10.84 14.88 -4.31
N SER A 96 -9.80 15.41 -4.96
CA SER A 96 -9.60 15.17 -6.38
C SER A 96 -9.31 13.69 -6.61
N ARG A 97 -9.66 13.22 -7.79
CA ARG A 97 -9.64 11.81 -8.15
C ARG A 97 -8.80 11.61 -9.41
N ARG A 98 -7.93 10.62 -9.39
CA ARG A 98 -7.18 10.21 -10.57
C ARG A 98 -7.25 8.69 -10.73
N ALA A 99 -7.18 8.22 -11.96
CA ALA A 99 -7.20 6.79 -12.23
C ALA A 99 -6.03 6.10 -11.53
N PHE A 100 -6.32 4.97 -10.87
CA PHE A 100 -5.27 4.13 -10.32
C PHE A 100 -4.55 3.42 -11.45
N PHE A 101 -3.21 3.43 -11.42
CA PHE A 101 -2.42 2.55 -12.25
C PHE A 101 -1.33 1.90 -11.40
N SER A 102 -1.05 0.64 -11.68
CA SER A 102 -0.08 -0.14 -10.93
C SER A 102 1.32 0.46 -11.09
N GLY A 103 2.00 0.72 -9.97
CA GLY A 103 3.30 1.36 -9.95
C GLY A 103 3.29 2.86 -9.77
N MET A 104 2.11 3.47 -9.57
CA MET A 104 2.02 4.91 -9.34
C MET A 104 2.67 5.30 -8.02
N THR A 105 3.26 6.48 -7.98
CA THR A 105 3.80 7.07 -6.74
C THR A 105 2.74 7.98 -6.13
N VAL A 106 2.60 7.86 -4.82
CA VAL A 106 1.62 8.64 -4.06
C VAL A 106 2.27 9.85 -3.39
#